data_725fe0f15e73b0640c28daeeb4de73bc
#
_entry.id   725fe0f15e73b0640c28daeeb4de73bc
#
_cell.length_a   1.000
_cell.length_b   1.000
_cell.length_c   1.000
_cell.angle_alpha   90.00
_cell.angle_beta   90.00
_cell.angle_gamma   90.00
#
_symmetry.space_group_name_H-M   'P 1'
#
loop_
_entity.id
_entity.type
_entity.pdbx_description
1 polymer ?
#
loop_
_entity_poly.entity_id
_entity_poly.type
_entity_poly.pdbx_seq_one_letter_code
_entity_poly.pdbx_strand_id
1 'polypeptide(L)'
;TEIENVLEDLKSVDYNTLSEEEKNSFDIIKWEADIELDLLKQNANLIPIHQFWGTHLTMGQFASAESAQPFKTEKDYTDFLKRMDLYSVWIDSAIVYMKKGISEKVVLPKVLAEKVVPQFEALITSKLEDNLFYSSIKKFPTEFSAAQKSDLSKKYALVITDKLEPQFQKMVKFLNEEYIPATRTTSGIGSNKGGNDLYKVYVKLWTTTTQTPEEIHQLGLSEVARIKMEMEKVKEQVGFS
;
A
#
# COMPACT_ATOMS: atom_id res chain seq x y z
N THR A 1 1.88 -21.03 -4.13
CA THR A 1 1.26 -19.85 -3.47
C THR A 1 -0.25 -20.04 -3.38
N GLU A 2 -0.94 -19.27 -2.54
CA GLU A 2 -2.43 -19.28 -2.50
C GLU A 2 -3.02 -18.96 -3.89
N ILE A 3 -2.40 -18.06 -4.63
CA ILE A 3 -2.83 -17.68 -5.99
C ILE A 3 -2.72 -18.84 -6.97
N GLU A 4 -1.65 -19.63 -6.92
CA GLU A 4 -1.51 -20.83 -7.74
C GLU A 4 -2.59 -21.87 -7.42
N ASN A 5 -2.96 -21.99 -6.14
CA ASN A 5 -4.07 -22.87 -5.72
C ASN A 5 -5.41 -22.40 -6.30
N VAL A 6 -5.69 -21.09 -6.25
CA VAL A 6 -6.91 -20.51 -6.87
C VAL A 6 -6.95 -20.82 -8.37
N LEU A 7 -5.85 -20.65 -9.09
CA LEU A 7 -5.80 -20.95 -10.52
C LEU A 7 -5.95 -22.47 -10.82
N GLU A 8 -5.48 -23.33 -9.92
CA GLU A 8 -5.68 -24.77 -10.05
C GLU A 8 -7.14 -25.16 -9.79
N ASP A 9 -7.76 -24.57 -8.78
CA ASP A 9 -9.17 -24.77 -8.48
C ASP A 9 -10.06 -24.33 -9.66
N LEU A 10 -9.74 -23.21 -10.30
CA LEU A 10 -10.47 -22.74 -11.48
C LEU A 10 -10.40 -23.70 -12.66
N LYS A 11 -9.33 -24.49 -12.82
CA LYS A 11 -9.25 -25.52 -13.89
C LYS A 11 -10.24 -26.64 -13.72
N SER A 12 -10.71 -26.89 -12.48
CA SER A 12 -11.71 -27.92 -12.17
C SER A 12 -13.15 -27.51 -12.53
N VAL A 13 -13.37 -26.22 -12.81
CA VAL A 13 -14.68 -25.64 -13.14
C VAL A 13 -14.95 -25.76 -14.63
N ASP A 14 -16.03 -26.39 -15.04
CA ASP A 14 -16.48 -26.37 -16.42
C ASP A 14 -17.17 -25.02 -16.76
N TYR A 15 -16.41 -24.11 -17.39
CA TYR A 15 -16.84 -22.78 -17.75
C TYR A 15 -18.16 -22.76 -18.55
N ASN A 16 -18.42 -23.79 -19.38
CA ASN A 16 -19.61 -23.85 -20.24
C ASN A 16 -20.89 -24.13 -19.47
N THR A 17 -20.79 -24.68 -18.25
CA THR A 17 -21.94 -24.97 -17.38
C THR A 17 -22.35 -23.77 -16.53
N LEU A 18 -21.51 -22.73 -16.51
CA LEU A 18 -21.74 -21.55 -15.67
C LEU A 18 -22.82 -20.64 -16.29
N SER A 19 -23.61 -20.00 -15.44
CA SER A 19 -24.46 -18.86 -15.80
C SER A 19 -23.60 -17.65 -16.21
N GLU A 20 -24.19 -16.64 -16.85
CA GLU A 20 -23.46 -15.43 -17.24
C GLU A 20 -22.86 -14.67 -16.05
N GLU A 21 -23.52 -14.64 -14.90
CA GLU A 21 -23.00 -14.02 -13.68
C GLU A 21 -21.79 -14.80 -13.11
N GLU A 22 -21.87 -16.12 -13.12
CA GLU A 22 -20.77 -16.98 -12.69
C GLU A 22 -19.58 -16.91 -13.66
N LYS A 23 -19.81 -16.81 -14.96
CA LYS A 23 -18.74 -16.56 -15.96
C LYS A 23 -18.01 -15.24 -15.70
N ASN A 24 -18.76 -14.16 -15.44
CA ASN A 24 -18.16 -12.88 -15.09
C ASN A 24 -17.30 -12.99 -13.84
N SER A 25 -17.78 -13.68 -12.79
CA SER A 25 -17.02 -13.91 -11.57
C SER A 25 -15.78 -14.74 -11.82
N PHE A 26 -15.88 -15.81 -12.61
CA PHE A 26 -14.77 -16.66 -13.02
C PHE A 26 -13.69 -15.86 -13.76
N ASP A 27 -14.10 -15.05 -14.74
CA ASP A 27 -13.19 -14.26 -15.57
C ASP A 27 -12.45 -13.19 -14.75
N ILE A 28 -13.14 -12.54 -13.79
CA ILE A 28 -12.54 -11.56 -12.87
C ILE A 28 -11.51 -12.25 -11.97
N ILE A 29 -11.88 -13.34 -11.31
CA ILE A 29 -10.98 -14.07 -10.40
C ILE A 29 -9.74 -14.55 -11.17
N LYS A 30 -9.95 -15.13 -12.36
CA LYS A 30 -8.85 -15.60 -13.21
C LYS A 30 -7.93 -14.45 -13.62
N TRP A 31 -8.49 -13.32 -14.06
CA TRP A 31 -7.71 -12.14 -14.45
C TRP A 31 -6.87 -11.60 -13.30
N GLU A 32 -7.47 -11.42 -12.12
CA GLU A 32 -6.76 -10.93 -10.94
C GLU A 32 -5.65 -11.89 -10.52
N ALA A 33 -5.92 -13.19 -10.48
CA ALA A 33 -4.91 -14.18 -10.12
C ALA A 33 -3.74 -14.22 -11.11
N ASP A 34 -4.00 -14.15 -12.42
CA ASP A 34 -2.96 -14.09 -13.46
C ASP A 34 -2.08 -12.84 -13.30
N ILE A 35 -2.69 -11.67 -13.02
CA ILE A 35 -1.96 -10.41 -12.80
C ILE A 35 -1.13 -10.45 -11.52
N GLU A 36 -1.67 -10.99 -10.43
CA GLU A 36 -0.92 -11.13 -9.19
C GLU A 36 0.29 -12.05 -9.37
N LEU A 37 0.17 -13.15 -10.11
CA LEU A 37 1.32 -13.98 -10.47
C LEU A 37 2.35 -13.21 -11.30
N ASP A 38 1.90 -12.38 -12.24
CA ASP A 38 2.80 -11.53 -13.01
C ASP A 38 3.51 -10.50 -12.12
N LEU A 39 2.82 -9.91 -11.15
CA LEU A 39 3.41 -8.99 -10.16
C LEU A 39 4.42 -9.69 -9.23
N LEU A 40 4.15 -10.93 -8.80
CA LEU A 40 5.08 -11.69 -7.96
C LEU A 40 6.42 -12.00 -8.66
N LYS A 41 6.42 -12.05 -9.99
CA LYS A 41 7.65 -12.20 -10.79
C LYS A 41 8.47 -10.90 -10.86
N GLN A 42 7.87 -9.78 -10.49
CA GLN A 42 8.51 -8.47 -10.52
C GLN A 42 9.15 -8.14 -9.18
N ASN A 43 10.05 -7.15 -9.19
CA ASN A 43 10.76 -6.70 -8.00
C ASN A 43 10.01 -5.62 -7.19
N ALA A 44 8.68 -5.50 -7.33
CA ALA A 44 7.88 -4.49 -6.65
C ALA A 44 7.95 -4.60 -5.12
N ASN A 45 8.11 -5.80 -4.59
CA ASN A 45 8.28 -6.08 -3.16
C ASN A 45 9.56 -5.50 -2.55
N LEU A 46 10.53 -5.07 -3.36
CA LEU A 46 11.74 -4.40 -2.90
C LEU A 46 11.53 -2.92 -2.53
N ILE A 47 10.34 -2.38 -2.81
CA ILE A 47 9.88 -1.05 -2.40
C ILE A 47 8.61 -1.19 -1.54
N PRO A 48 8.69 -1.76 -0.32
CA PRO A 48 7.51 -2.01 0.52
C PRO A 48 6.91 -0.75 1.14
N ILE A 49 7.61 0.38 1.06
CA ILE A 49 7.23 1.66 1.66
C ILE A 49 7.19 2.73 0.57
N HIS A 50 6.09 3.49 0.55
CA HIS A 50 5.86 4.58 -0.38
C HIS A 50 5.20 5.75 0.36
N GLN A 51 5.54 7.01 0.04
CA GLN A 51 5.02 8.17 0.76
C GLN A 51 3.49 8.38 0.64
N PHE A 52 2.85 7.72 -0.31
CA PHE A 52 1.42 7.88 -0.60
C PHE A 52 0.56 6.72 -0.09
N TRP A 53 1.12 5.52 -0.02
CA TRP A 53 0.44 4.33 0.49
C TRP A 53 1.44 3.31 1.03
N GLY A 54 0.97 2.38 1.84
CA GLY A 54 1.77 1.31 2.41
C GLY A 54 1.32 0.94 3.81
N THR A 55 1.84 -0.17 4.33
CA THR A 55 1.49 -0.71 5.65
C THR A 55 1.67 0.32 6.76
N HIS A 56 2.69 1.18 6.69
CA HIS A 56 2.93 2.21 7.71
C HIS A 56 1.80 3.25 7.79
N LEU A 57 1.25 3.67 6.64
CA LEU A 57 0.11 4.59 6.60
C LEU A 57 -1.18 3.90 7.05
N THR A 58 -1.41 2.66 6.59
CA THR A 58 -2.58 1.86 6.99
C THR A 58 -2.58 1.61 8.50
N MET A 59 -1.43 1.28 9.08
CA MET A 59 -1.31 1.09 10.53
C MET A 59 -1.55 2.39 11.30
N GLY A 60 -1.09 3.54 10.78
CA GLY A 60 -1.42 4.85 11.33
C GLY A 60 -2.92 5.15 11.29
N GLN A 61 -3.60 4.85 10.19
CA GLN A 61 -5.06 4.99 10.07
C GLN A 61 -5.79 4.09 11.08
N PHE A 62 -5.38 2.84 11.24
CA PHE A 62 -5.98 1.96 12.24
C PHE A 62 -5.75 2.45 13.67
N ALA A 63 -4.56 2.96 13.96
CA ALA A 63 -4.20 3.49 15.27
C ALA A 63 -5.00 4.74 15.66
N SER A 64 -5.49 5.54 14.70
CA SER A 64 -6.27 6.75 14.96
C SER A 64 -7.57 6.49 15.72
N ALA A 65 -8.07 5.25 15.72
CA ALA A 65 -9.38 4.84 16.26
C ALA A 65 -10.58 5.51 15.55
N GLU A 66 -10.36 6.06 14.35
CA GLU A 66 -11.38 6.75 13.53
C GLU A 66 -11.52 6.12 12.13
N SER A 67 -11.08 4.86 11.98
CA SER A 67 -11.07 4.12 10.72
C SER A 67 -11.82 2.79 10.82
N ALA A 68 -11.57 1.87 9.88
CA ALA A 68 -12.17 0.54 9.84
C ALA A 68 -11.77 -0.38 11.02
N GLN A 69 -10.71 -0.04 11.80
CA GLN A 69 -10.32 -0.80 12.99
C GLN A 69 -11.29 -0.50 14.14
N PRO A 70 -12.10 -1.48 14.62
CA PRO A 70 -12.97 -1.28 15.74
C PRO A 70 -12.20 -1.25 17.07
N PHE A 71 -12.73 -0.48 18.06
CA PHE A 71 -12.28 -0.45 19.44
C PHE A 71 -13.51 -0.44 20.38
N LYS A 72 -14.37 -1.46 20.25
CA LYS A 72 -15.64 -1.58 20.99
C LYS A 72 -15.57 -2.64 22.09
N THR A 73 -14.83 -3.70 21.88
CA THR A 73 -14.70 -4.84 22.79
C THR A 73 -13.25 -5.03 23.23
N GLU A 74 -13.02 -5.70 24.36
CA GLU A 74 -11.68 -6.05 24.82
C GLU A 74 -10.91 -6.88 23.77
N LYS A 75 -11.63 -7.69 23.01
CA LYS A 75 -11.06 -8.45 21.90
C LYS A 75 -10.48 -7.53 20.81
N ASP A 76 -11.17 -6.44 20.47
CA ASP A 76 -10.68 -5.49 19.46
C ASP A 76 -9.33 -4.88 19.88
N TYR A 77 -9.22 -4.49 21.16
CA TYR A 77 -7.97 -3.96 21.71
C TYR A 77 -6.85 -5.00 21.72
N THR A 78 -7.15 -6.24 22.10
CA THR A 78 -6.15 -7.31 22.15
C THR A 78 -5.72 -7.76 20.75
N ASP A 79 -6.61 -7.77 19.79
CA ASP A 79 -6.28 -8.07 18.38
C ASP A 79 -5.43 -6.95 17.77
N PHE A 80 -5.70 -5.69 18.11
CA PHE A 80 -4.86 -4.58 17.66
C PHE A 80 -3.48 -4.58 18.32
N LEU A 81 -3.36 -4.98 19.59
CA LEU A 81 -2.06 -5.22 20.25
C LEU A 81 -1.21 -6.24 19.48
N LYS A 82 -1.80 -7.38 19.09
CA LYS A 82 -1.12 -8.39 18.26
C LYS A 82 -0.69 -7.81 16.91
N ARG A 83 -1.55 -6.98 16.30
CA ARG A 83 -1.25 -6.33 15.04
C ARG A 83 -0.08 -5.35 15.17
N MET A 84 -0.01 -4.56 16.25
CA MET A 84 1.13 -3.70 16.53
C MET A 84 2.43 -4.50 16.72
N ASP A 85 2.34 -5.63 17.40
CA ASP A 85 3.48 -6.54 17.61
C ASP A 85 4.02 -7.08 16.27
N LEU A 86 3.14 -7.58 15.41
CA LEU A 86 3.47 -8.04 14.06
C LEU A 86 3.97 -6.89 13.18
N TYR A 87 3.47 -5.68 13.36
CA TYR A 87 3.93 -4.51 12.63
C TYR A 87 5.37 -4.15 12.96
N SER A 88 5.80 -4.31 14.22
CA SER A 88 7.20 -4.12 14.61
C SER A 88 8.13 -5.09 13.85
N VAL A 89 7.72 -6.34 13.68
CA VAL A 89 8.46 -7.35 12.90
C VAL A 89 8.43 -7.04 11.40
N TRP A 90 7.30 -6.53 10.90
CA TRP A 90 7.17 -6.13 9.50
C TRP A 90 8.16 -5.00 9.13
N ILE A 91 8.40 -4.04 10.02
CA ILE A 91 9.38 -2.95 9.80
C ILE A 91 10.78 -3.52 9.57
N ASP A 92 11.19 -4.53 10.36
CA ASP A 92 12.48 -5.20 10.15
C ASP A 92 12.54 -5.88 8.78
N SER A 93 11.48 -6.56 8.38
CA SER A 93 11.37 -7.19 7.07
C SER A 93 11.42 -6.15 5.95
N ALA A 94 10.73 -5.02 6.10
CA ALA A 94 10.75 -3.92 5.13
C ALA A 94 12.17 -3.39 4.93
N ILE A 95 12.94 -3.18 6.00
CA ILE A 95 14.34 -2.76 5.92
C ILE A 95 15.18 -3.79 5.14
N VAL A 96 15.00 -5.08 5.40
CA VAL A 96 15.72 -6.15 4.68
C VAL A 96 15.41 -6.12 3.19
N TYR A 97 14.13 -6.00 2.81
CA TYR A 97 13.73 -5.90 1.40
C TYR A 97 14.26 -4.62 0.74
N MET A 98 14.21 -3.49 1.42
CA MET A 98 14.76 -2.23 0.90
C MET A 98 16.29 -2.28 0.75
N LYS A 99 17.03 -2.93 1.65
CA LYS A 99 18.47 -3.19 1.48
C LYS A 99 18.76 -4.05 0.24
N LYS A 100 17.95 -5.09 0.02
CA LYS A 100 18.01 -5.85 -1.22
C LYS A 100 17.69 -4.97 -2.44
N GLY A 101 16.70 -4.07 -2.32
CA GLY A 101 16.37 -3.09 -3.35
C GLY A 101 17.54 -2.20 -3.73
N ILE A 102 18.32 -1.72 -2.74
CA ILE A 102 19.56 -0.97 -2.98
C ILE A 102 20.55 -1.80 -3.82
N SER A 103 20.80 -3.05 -3.42
CA SER A 103 21.74 -3.95 -4.14
C SER A 103 21.28 -4.28 -5.56
N GLU A 104 19.98 -4.39 -5.77
CA GLU A 104 19.36 -4.70 -7.08
C GLU A 104 19.07 -3.44 -7.94
N LYS A 105 19.33 -2.25 -7.43
CA LYS A 105 19.00 -0.96 -8.07
C LYS A 105 17.50 -0.80 -8.35
N VAL A 106 16.69 -1.24 -7.38
CA VAL A 106 15.23 -1.08 -7.34
C VAL A 106 14.89 -0.23 -6.13
N VAL A 107 14.86 1.08 -6.33
CA VAL A 107 14.72 2.08 -5.25
C VAL A 107 13.74 3.18 -5.63
N LEU A 108 13.22 3.88 -4.61
CA LEU A 108 12.40 5.08 -4.82
C LEU A 108 13.22 6.21 -5.47
N PRO A 109 12.55 7.14 -6.17
CA PRO A 109 13.12 8.46 -6.43
C PRO A 109 13.46 9.17 -5.11
N LYS A 110 14.55 9.93 -5.09
CA LYS A 110 15.02 10.64 -3.90
C LYS A 110 13.93 11.49 -3.24
N VAL A 111 13.24 12.28 -4.04
CA VAL A 111 12.16 13.16 -3.58
C VAL A 111 11.01 12.41 -2.88
N LEU A 112 10.77 11.15 -3.21
CA LEU A 112 9.74 10.34 -2.59
C LEU A 112 10.27 9.70 -1.28
N ALA A 113 11.50 9.23 -1.28
CA ALA A 113 12.14 8.68 -0.08
C ALA A 113 12.26 9.74 1.04
N GLU A 114 12.64 10.98 0.68
CA GLU A 114 12.70 12.10 1.61
C GLU A 114 11.34 12.43 2.26
N LYS A 115 10.23 12.19 1.56
CA LYS A 115 8.89 12.38 2.12
C LYS A 115 8.43 11.27 3.07
N VAL A 116 9.05 10.11 3.03
CA VAL A 116 8.74 9.01 3.95
C VAL A 116 9.30 9.26 5.36
N VAL A 117 10.47 9.92 5.45
CA VAL A 117 11.14 10.16 6.73
C VAL A 117 10.22 10.87 7.75
N PRO A 118 9.62 12.03 7.44
CA PRO A 118 8.75 12.72 8.40
C PRO A 118 7.51 11.92 8.78
N GLN A 119 7.07 10.96 7.96
CA GLN A 119 5.94 10.09 8.31
C GLN A 119 6.28 9.14 9.47
N PHE A 120 7.52 8.63 9.52
CA PHE A 120 7.97 7.83 10.64
C PHE A 120 8.38 8.69 11.85
N GLU A 121 9.00 9.85 11.62
CA GLU A 121 9.35 10.79 12.70
C GLU A 121 8.12 11.23 13.49
N ALA A 122 6.99 11.48 12.82
CA ALA A 122 5.72 11.83 13.45
C ALA A 122 5.14 10.74 14.36
N LEU A 123 5.60 9.50 14.24
CA LEU A 123 5.21 8.38 15.10
C LEU A 123 6.11 8.22 16.34
N ILE A 124 7.21 9.00 16.43
CA ILE A 124 8.13 9.03 17.57
C ILE A 124 7.76 10.22 18.42
N THR A 125 7.33 9.99 19.64
CA THR A 125 6.82 11.06 20.51
C THR A 125 7.58 11.12 21.82
N SER A 126 7.71 12.32 22.40
CA SER A 126 8.32 12.50 23.72
C SER A 126 7.41 12.09 24.89
N LYS A 127 6.11 11.99 24.63
CA LYS A 127 5.10 11.58 25.60
C LYS A 127 4.20 10.53 25.00
N LEU A 128 3.97 9.46 25.74
CA LEU A 128 3.13 8.34 25.30
C LEU A 128 1.72 8.79 24.91
N GLU A 129 1.17 9.75 25.66
CA GLU A 129 -0.17 10.28 25.42
C GLU A 129 -0.30 10.98 24.07
N ASP A 130 0.80 11.47 23.49
CA ASP A 130 0.80 12.13 22.19
C ASP A 130 0.99 11.13 21.04
N ASN A 131 1.34 9.88 21.35
CA ASN A 131 1.55 8.86 20.34
C ASN A 131 0.24 8.43 19.69
N LEU A 132 0.24 8.37 18.34
CA LEU A 132 -0.94 7.99 17.56
C LEU A 132 -1.47 6.60 17.94
N PHE A 133 -0.59 5.64 18.19
CA PHE A 133 -0.95 4.27 18.59
C PHE A 133 -1.58 4.17 19.99
N TYR A 134 -1.50 5.24 20.79
CA TYR A 134 -2.17 5.33 22.08
C TYR A 134 -3.57 5.97 22.00
N SER A 135 -4.04 6.37 20.82
CA SER A 135 -5.29 7.12 20.64
C SER A 135 -6.53 6.36 21.14
N SER A 136 -6.62 5.06 20.88
CA SER A 136 -7.75 4.22 21.34
C SER A 136 -7.83 4.12 22.87
N ILE A 137 -6.69 4.23 23.57
CA ILE A 137 -6.61 4.16 25.04
C ILE A 137 -7.21 5.39 25.71
N LYS A 138 -7.26 6.51 25.02
CA LYS A 138 -7.86 7.76 25.55
C LYS A 138 -9.40 7.72 25.54
N LYS A 139 -10.01 6.81 24.78
CA LYS A 139 -11.46 6.76 24.53
C LYS A 139 -12.02 5.35 24.73
N PHE A 140 -11.81 4.77 25.92
CA PHE A 140 -12.39 3.46 26.22
C PHE A 140 -13.92 3.49 26.23
N PRO A 141 -14.58 2.40 25.81
CA PRO A 141 -16.01 2.20 26.05
C PRO A 141 -16.38 2.35 27.55
N THR A 142 -17.58 2.86 27.81
CA THR A 142 -18.05 3.11 29.18
C THR A 142 -18.20 1.82 29.98
N GLU A 143 -18.48 0.72 29.31
CA GLU A 143 -18.70 -0.62 29.85
C GLU A 143 -17.42 -1.26 30.41
N PHE A 144 -16.25 -0.76 30.04
CA PHE A 144 -14.98 -1.33 30.51
C PHE A 144 -14.73 -1.00 31.97
N SER A 145 -14.44 -2.02 32.78
CA SER A 145 -14.03 -1.89 34.17
C SER A 145 -12.70 -1.14 34.29
N ALA A 146 -12.45 -0.57 35.48
CA ALA A 146 -11.17 0.09 35.78
C ALA A 146 -9.97 -0.87 35.63
N ALA A 147 -10.15 -2.16 35.95
CA ALA A 147 -9.12 -3.17 35.81
C ALA A 147 -8.78 -3.44 34.33
N GLN A 148 -9.78 -3.58 33.44
CA GLN A 148 -9.58 -3.74 32.01
C GLN A 148 -8.87 -2.53 31.38
N LYS A 149 -9.33 -1.31 31.73
CA LYS A 149 -8.70 -0.06 31.25
C LYS A 149 -7.24 0.02 31.68
N SER A 150 -6.95 -0.28 32.94
CA SER A 150 -5.58 -0.28 33.47
C SER A 150 -4.68 -1.31 32.79
N ASP A 151 -5.16 -2.53 32.60
CA ASP A 151 -4.39 -3.62 31.95
C ASP A 151 -4.08 -3.31 30.49
N LEU A 152 -5.09 -2.90 29.72
CA LEU A 152 -4.90 -2.51 28.32
C LEU A 152 -3.96 -1.31 28.19
N SER A 153 -4.13 -0.27 29.02
CA SER A 153 -3.24 0.90 29.01
C SER A 153 -1.77 0.53 29.20
N LYS A 154 -1.48 -0.37 30.16
CA LYS A 154 -0.12 -0.87 30.41
C LYS A 154 0.42 -1.66 29.22
N LYS A 155 -0.38 -2.56 28.64
CA LYS A 155 0.03 -3.38 27.49
C LYS A 155 0.32 -2.50 26.26
N TYR A 156 -0.53 -1.51 25.98
CA TYR A 156 -0.31 -0.56 24.89
C TYR A 156 0.97 0.26 25.12
N ALA A 157 1.14 0.78 26.33
CA ALA A 157 2.35 1.51 26.67
C ALA A 157 3.61 0.70 26.37
N LEU A 158 3.68 -0.54 26.87
CA LEU A 158 4.83 -1.43 26.64
C LEU A 158 5.09 -1.70 25.15
N VAL A 159 4.06 -2.02 24.37
CA VAL A 159 4.25 -2.30 22.93
C VAL A 159 4.70 -1.04 22.18
N ILE A 160 4.17 0.12 22.53
CA ILE A 160 4.56 1.37 21.88
C ILE A 160 6.00 1.73 22.23
N THR A 161 6.35 1.77 23.53
CA THR A 161 7.66 2.25 23.98
C THR A 161 8.80 1.25 23.71
N ASP A 162 8.53 -0.04 23.89
CA ASP A 162 9.58 -1.06 23.86
C ASP A 162 9.74 -1.73 22.49
N LYS A 163 8.72 -1.60 21.61
CA LYS A 163 8.75 -2.24 20.27
C LYS A 163 8.57 -1.25 19.12
N LEU A 164 7.49 -0.45 19.10
CA LEU A 164 7.20 0.38 17.93
C LEU A 164 8.15 1.58 17.80
N GLU A 165 8.32 2.37 18.84
CA GLU A 165 9.20 3.56 18.76
C GLU A 165 10.66 3.21 18.43
N PRO A 166 11.29 2.17 19.00
CA PRO A 166 12.61 1.75 18.56
C PRO A 166 12.67 1.34 17.09
N GLN A 167 11.62 0.70 16.57
CA GLN A 167 11.54 0.33 15.16
C GLN A 167 11.35 1.54 14.24
N PHE A 168 10.56 2.53 14.65
CA PHE A 168 10.44 3.79 13.91
C PHE A 168 11.77 4.54 13.86
N GLN A 169 12.48 4.64 14.99
CA GLN A 169 13.82 5.23 15.05
C GLN A 169 14.81 4.50 14.14
N LYS A 170 14.77 3.16 14.15
CA LYS A 170 15.60 2.32 13.27
C LYS A 170 15.29 2.57 11.80
N MET A 171 14.02 2.69 11.43
CA MET A 171 13.59 3.00 10.06
C MET A 171 14.05 4.39 9.63
N VAL A 172 13.86 5.41 10.46
CA VAL A 172 14.33 6.79 10.19
C VAL A 172 15.84 6.82 9.98
N LYS A 173 16.60 6.14 10.85
CA LYS A 173 18.05 6.03 10.72
C LYS A 173 18.44 5.34 9.42
N PHE A 174 17.83 4.20 9.09
CA PHE A 174 18.08 3.47 7.86
C PHE A 174 17.77 4.32 6.62
N LEU A 175 16.62 5.01 6.62
CA LEU A 175 16.24 5.88 5.51
C LEU A 175 17.26 6.98 5.27
N ASN A 176 17.71 7.67 6.32
CA ASN A 176 18.63 8.79 6.20
C ASN A 176 20.07 8.36 5.87
N GLU A 177 20.58 7.30 6.50
CA GLU A 177 21.98 6.93 6.42
C GLU A 177 22.29 5.97 5.25
N GLU A 178 21.33 5.09 4.88
CA GLU A 178 21.57 4.05 3.87
C GLU A 178 20.70 4.21 2.62
N TYR A 179 19.38 4.43 2.79
CA TYR A 179 18.44 4.34 1.67
C TYR A 179 18.45 5.60 0.80
N ILE A 180 18.31 6.80 1.39
CA ILE A 180 18.30 8.07 0.64
C ILE A 180 19.58 8.29 -0.16
N PRO A 181 20.79 8.02 0.37
CA PRO A 181 22.02 8.09 -0.43
C PRO A 181 22.04 7.15 -1.65
N ALA A 182 21.32 6.03 -1.60
CA ALA A 182 21.24 5.04 -2.68
C ALA A 182 20.06 5.26 -3.65
N THR A 183 19.21 6.25 -3.40
CA THR A 183 18.03 6.53 -4.24
C THR A 183 18.41 7.09 -5.61
N ARG A 184 17.48 6.98 -6.55
CA ARG A 184 17.63 7.52 -7.91
C ARG A 184 17.11 8.96 -8.02
N THR A 185 17.66 9.73 -8.94
CA THR A 185 17.23 11.11 -9.24
C THR A 185 16.14 11.15 -10.33
N THR A 186 15.96 10.07 -11.07
CA THR A 186 14.94 9.94 -12.13
C THR A 186 13.56 9.65 -11.55
N SER A 187 12.49 10.12 -12.17
CA SER A 187 11.11 9.95 -11.70
C SER A 187 10.44 8.66 -12.21
N GLY A 188 10.70 8.28 -13.47
CA GLY A 188 10.02 7.14 -14.11
C GLY A 188 10.39 5.78 -13.52
N ILE A 189 9.41 4.88 -13.38
CA ILE A 189 9.62 3.51 -12.88
C ILE A 189 10.56 2.70 -13.76
N GLY A 190 10.59 2.97 -15.08
CA GLY A 190 11.48 2.33 -16.04
C GLY A 190 12.97 2.50 -15.74
N SER A 191 13.35 3.44 -14.86
CA SER A 191 14.72 3.61 -14.40
C SER A 191 15.17 2.55 -13.39
N ASN A 192 14.25 1.81 -12.80
CA ASN A 192 14.56 0.66 -11.96
C ASN A 192 14.89 -0.56 -12.83
N LYS A 193 15.73 -1.47 -12.36
CA LYS A 193 15.96 -2.76 -13.00
C LYS A 193 14.63 -3.51 -13.10
N GLY A 194 14.24 -3.92 -14.33
CA GLY A 194 12.94 -4.54 -14.58
C GLY A 194 11.73 -3.59 -14.56
N GLY A 195 11.96 -2.28 -14.39
CA GLY A 195 10.89 -1.31 -14.23
C GLY A 195 9.96 -1.17 -15.42
N ASN A 196 10.47 -1.36 -16.65
CA ASN A 196 9.63 -1.34 -17.86
C ASN A 196 8.68 -2.55 -17.91
N ASP A 197 9.10 -3.72 -17.47
CA ASP A 197 8.25 -4.90 -17.44
C ASP A 197 7.21 -4.78 -16.30
N LEU A 198 7.61 -4.30 -15.13
CA LEU A 198 6.68 -3.95 -14.06
C LEU A 198 5.63 -2.91 -14.53
N TYR A 199 6.04 -1.90 -15.32
CA TYR A 199 5.11 -0.90 -15.84
C TYR A 199 4.07 -1.52 -16.78
N LYS A 200 4.45 -2.47 -17.64
CA LYS A 200 3.51 -3.22 -18.49
C LYS A 200 2.49 -4.01 -17.68
N VAL A 201 2.93 -4.64 -16.58
CA VAL A 201 2.01 -5.35 -15.67
C VAL A 201 1.06 -4.37 -14.99
N TYR A 202 1.53 -3.21 -14.54
CA TYR A 202 0.65 -2.17 -13.98
C TYR A 202 -0.34 -1.62 -15.01
N VAL A 203 0.08 -1.40 -16.26
CA VAL A 203 -0.86 -0.98 -17.31
C VAL A 203 -1.96 -2.01 -17.49
N LYS A 204 -1.63 -3.29 -17.59
CA LYS A 204 -2.59 -4.39 -17.67
C LYS A 204 -3.53 -4.43 -16.45
N LEU A 205 -2.99 -4.29 -15.24
CA LEU A 205 -3.75 -4.26 -13.99
C LEU A 205 -4.78 -3.12 -13.97
N TRP A 206 -4.36 -1.90 -14.30
CA TRP A 206 -5.21 -0.72 -14.16
C TRP A 206 -6.18 -0.48 -15.31
N THR A 207 -5.86 -0.99 -16.50
CA THR A 207 -6.71 -0.82 -17.67
C THR A 207 -7.62 -2.01 -17.93
N THR A 208 -7.34 -3.15 -17.31
CA THR A 208 -8.00 -4.45 -17.58
C THR A 208 -7.97 -4.85 -19.06
N THR A 209 -6.97 -4.34 -19.81
CA THR A 209 -6.78 -4.65 -21.23
C THR A 209 -5.41 -5.26 -21.51
N THR A 210 -5.22 -5.77 -22.72
CA THR A 210 -3.93 -6.29 -23.19
C THR A 210 -3.17 -5.27 -24.04
N GLN A 211 -3.65 -4.02 -24.10
CA GLN A 211 -3.00 -2.94 -24.84
C GLN A 211 -1.64 -2.60 -24.25
N THR A 212 -0.69 -2.30 -25.12
CA THR A 212 0.63 -1.82 -24.71
C THR A 212 0.57 -0.36 -24.23
N PRO A 213 1.55 0.08 -23.42
CA PRO A 213 1.67 1.49 -23.05
C PRO A 213 1.67 2.44 -24.25
N GLU A 214 2.31 2.07 -25.36
CA GLU A 214 2.37 2.89 -26.57
C GLU A 214 1.00 2.99 -27.27
N GLU A 215 0.28 1.87 -27.40
CA GLU A 215 -1.07 1.88 -27.97
C GLU A 215 -2.02 2.76 -27.19
N ILE A 216 -1.95 2.68 -25.84
CA ILE A 216 -2.76 3.55 -24.96
C ILE A 216 -2.36 5.03 -25.10
N HIS A 217 -1.05 5.31 -25.21
CA HIS A 217 -0.58 6.67 -25.44
C HIS A 217 -1.11 7.24 -26.77
N GLN A 218 -1.04 6.49 -27.85
CA GLN A 218 -1.56 6.91 -29.15
C GLN A 218 -3.08 7.07 -29.14
N LEU A 219 -3.81 6.18 -28.46
CA LEU A 219 -5.24 6.32 -28.23
C LEU A 219 -5.54 7.63 -27.47
N GLY A 220 -4.79 7.92 -26.43
CA GLY A 220 -4.93 9.17 -25.67
C GLY A 220 -4.73 10.43 -26.52
N LEU A 221 -3.71 10.43 -27.38
CA LEU A 221 -3.46 11.54 -28.31
C LEU A 221 -4.62 11.73 -29.31
N SER A 222 -5.15 10.63 -29.86
CA SER A 222 -6.28 10.66 -30.79
C SER A 222 -7.55 11.17 -30.12
N GLU A 223 -7.84 10.74 -28.89
CA GLU A 223 -9.00 11.18 -28.11
C GLU A 223 -8.91 12.67 -27.73
N VAL A 224 -7.73 13.15 -27.34
CA VAL A 224 -7.53 14.58 -27.09
C VAL A 224 -7.82 15.40 -28.35
N ALA A 225 -7.36 14.94 -29.51
CA ALA A 225 -7.66 15.62 -30.79
C ALA A 225 -9.16 15.60 -31.11
N ARG A 226 -9.81 14.45 -30.93
CA ARG A 226 -11.26 14.29 -31.13
C ARG A 226 -12.05 15.23 -30.19
N ILE A 227 -11.74 15.24 -28.90
CA ILE A 227 -12.43 16.07 -27.90
C ILE A 227 -12.24 17.56 -28.24
N LYS A 228 -11.06 18.00 -28.64
CA LYS A 228 -10.84 19.39 -29.06
C LYS A 228 -11.71 19.77 -30.24
N MET A 229 -11.84 18.92 -31.24
CA MET A 229 -12.72 19.18 -32.38
C MET A 229 -14.20 19.28 -31.96
N GLU A 230 -14.66 18.40 -31.04
CA GLU A 230 -16.02 18.46 -30.54
C GLU A 230 -16.27 19.74 -29.71
N MET A 231 -15.29 20.16 -28.91
CA MET A 231 -15.34 21.42 -28.16
C MET A 231 -15.49 22.64 -29.09
N GLU A 232 -14.73 22.72 -30.20
CA GLU A 232 -14.88 23.81 -31.18
C GLU A 232 -16.26 23.79 -31.84
N LYS A 233 -16.83 22.63 -32.19
CA LYS A 233 -18.20 22.55 -32.70
C LYS A 233 -19.22 23.10 -31.71
N VAL A 234 -19.12 22.74 -30.42
CA VAL A 234 -20.02 23.27 -29.38
C VAL A 234 -19.85 24.77 -29.24
N LYS A 235 -18.60 25.25 -29.25
CA LYS A 235 -18.28 26.68 -29.19
C LYS A 235 -18.94 27.47 -30.33
N GLU A 236 -18.87 26.97 -31.57
CA GLU A 236 -19.57 27.54 -32.73
C GLU A 236 -21.10 27.54 -32.56
N GLN A 237 -21.68 26.42 -32.07
CA GLN A 237 -23.12 26.29 -31.86
C GLN A 237 -23.69 27.29 -30.85
N VAL A 238 -22.91 27.66 -29.82
CA VAL A 238 -23.33 28.63 -28.79
C VAL A 238 -22.87 30.04 -29.08
N GLY A 239 -22.22 30.29 -30.23
CA GLY A 239 -21.75 31.64 -30.65
C GLY A 239 -20.64 32.18 -29.78
N PHE A 240 -19.84 31.31 -29.16
CA PHE A 240 -18.69 31.74 -28.34
C PHE A 240 -17.45 31.85 -29.22
N SER A 241 -16.87 33.04 -29.29
CA SER A 241 -15.66 33.35 -30.09
C SER A 241 -14.39 33.33 -29.22
#